data_7a8033296bdfc1f7f2f2ceb4477e0b91
#
_entry.id   7a8033296bdfc1f7f2f2ceb4477e0b91
#
_cell.length_a   1.000
_cell.length_b   1.000
_cell.length_c   1.000
_cell.angle_alpha   90.00
_cell.angle_beta   90.00
_cell.angle_gamma   90.00
#
_symmetry.space_group_name_H-M   'P 1'
#
loop_
_entity.id
_entity.type
_entity.pdbx_description
1 polymer ?
#
loop_
_entity_poly.entity_id
_entity_poly.type
_entity_poly.pdbx_seq_one_letter_code
_entity_poly.pdbx_strand_id
1 'polypeptide(L)'
;MAKKAADIFIENQLDPELGDKVYCLVDLDLEQCKYEKYVKAKKKYKNIEIIPSNPCFEIWLLYYFTEAPKVVHSSQRVKEEMVKKLPGYTESMDVVDVAKLYDKHWIAIKNSETKNSRYAEELNMISKNPYTEVATVVKELLRRLNES
;
A
#
# COMPACT_ATOMS: atom_id res chain seq x y z
N MET A 1 -4.54 9.52 -11.06
CA MET A 1 -4.09 8.12 -10.93
C MET A 1 -5.24 7.12 -11.01
N ALA A 2 -6.30 7.27 -10.25
CA ALA A 2 -7.46 6.37 -10.29
C ALA A 2 -8.16 6.32 -11.66
N LYS A 3 -8.28 7.45 -12.37
CA LYS A 3 -8.80 7.46 -13.75
C LYS A 3 -7.96 6.60 -14.67
N LYS A 4 -6.63 6.70 -14.58
CA LYS A 4 -5.72 5.89 -15.39
C LYS A 4 -5.90 4.39 -15.11
N ALA A 5 -6.08 4.00 -13.86
CA ALA A 5 -6.36 2.62 -13.49
C ALA A 5 -7.70 2.13 -14.05
N ALA A 6 -8.73 2.97 -14.00
CA ALA A 6 -10.03 2.66 -14.59
C ALA A 6 -9.95 2.51 -16.12
N ASP A 7 -9.15 3.36 -16.79
CA ASP A 7 -8.92 3.28 -18.23
C ASP A 7 -8.22 1.96 -18.60
N ILE A 8 -7.24 1.51 -17.80
CA ILE A 8 -6.57 0.21 -18.00
C ILE A 8 -7.59 -0.93 -17.95
N PHE A 9 -8.53 -0.87 -17.03
CA PHE A 9 -9.58 -1.87 -16.90
C PHE A 9 -10.42 -1.99 -18.18
N ILE A 10 -10.81 -0.86 -18.76
CA ILE A 10 -11.61 -0.78 -19.99
C ILE A 10 -10.78 -1.19 -21.21
N GLU A 11 -9.59 -0.62 -21.39
CA GLU A 11 -8.70 -0.84 -22.53
C GLU A 11 -8.28 -2.31 -22.70
N ASN A 12 -8.12 -3.02 -21.58
CA ASN A 12 -7.74 -4.44 -21.58
C ASN A 12 -8.94 -5.38 -21.51
N GLN A 13 -10.16 -4.86 -21.60
CA GLN A 13 -11.40 -5.65 -21.57
C GLN A 13 -11.48 -6.59 -20.36
N LEU A 14 -11.05 -6.12 -19.21
CA LEU A 14 -11.05 -6.89 -17.98
C LEU A 14 -12.48 -7.13 -17.48
N ASP A 15 -12.71 -8.28 -16.89
CA ASP A 15 -14.02 -8.68 -16.39
C ASP A 15 -13.94 -9.10 -14.91
N PRO A 16 -14.58 -8.35 -13.99
CA PRO A 16 -14.60 -8.71 -12.57
C PRO A 16 -15.23 -10.07 -12.30
N GLU A 17 -16.21 -10.49 -13.11
CA GLU A 17 -16.87 -11.79 -12.96
C GLU A 17 -15.90 -12.95 -13.25
N LEU A 18 -14.87 -12.70 -14.08
CA LEU A 18 -13.80 -13.65 -14.33
C LEU A 18 -12.65 -13.57 -13.31
N GLY A 19 -12.79 -12.72 -12.29
CA GLY A 19 -11.78 -12.54 -11.26
C GLY A 19 -10.69 -11.54 -11.60
N ASP A 20 -10.84 -10.78 -12.68
CA ASP A 20 -9.88 -9.73 -13.02
C ASP A 20 -9.95 -8.58 -12.02
N LYS A 21 -8.79 -8.09 -11.59
CA LYS A 21 -8.69 -6.98 -10.65
C LYS A 21 -7.63 -5.97 -11.09
N VAL A 22 -7.91 -4.70 -10.84
CA VAL A 22 -6.92 -3.63 -10.99
C VAL A 22 -6.79 -2.94 -9.64
N TYR A 23 -5.57 -2.80 -9.19
CA TYR A 23 -5.23 -2.10 -7.95
C TYR A 23 -4.56 -0.77 -8.27
N CYS A 24 -4.99 0.28 -7.59
CA CYS A 24 -4.38 1.60 -7.68
C CYS A 24 -3.81 1.96 -6.32
N LEU A 25 -2.48 1.96 -6.18
CA LEU A 25 -1.80 2.32 -4.95
C LEU A 25 -1.64 3.83 -4.90
N VAL A 26 -2.05 4.44 -3.80
CA VAL A 26 -2.01 5.90 -3.63
C VAL A 26 -1.35 6.29 -2.32
N ASP A 27 -0.56 7.35 -2.36
CA ASP A 27 0.04 7.96 -1.18
C ASP A 27 -0.82 9.12 -0.70
N LEU A 28 -1.16 9.14 0.59
CA LEU A 28 -1.98 10.21 1.18
C LEU A 28 -1.13 11.39 1.69
N ASP A 29 0.16 11.18 1.91
CA ASP A 29 1.16 12.19 2.32
C ASP A 29 0.75 13.03 3.54
N LEU A 30 -0.09 12.47 4.43
CA LEU A 30 -0.65 13.18 5.60
C LEU A 30 -1.49 14.42 5.20
N GLU A 31 -1.99 14.45 3.96
CA GLU A 31 -2.74 15.59 3.42
C GLU A 31 -4.23 15.30 3.34
N GLN A 32 -5.03 16.13 4.00
CA GLN A 32 -6.50 16.01 3.98
C GLN A 32 -7.06 16.06 2.56
N CYS A 33 -6.51 16.90 1.68
CA CYS A 33 -6.99 17.01 0.31
C CYS A 33 -6.76 15.72 -0.49
N LYS A 34 -5.66 15.00 -0.26
CA LYS A 34 -5.41 13.70 -0.89
C LYS A 34 -6.36 12.62 -0.37
N TYR A 35 -6.65 12.65 0.92
CA TYR A 35 -7.64 11.76 1.49
C TYR A 35 -9.04 11.99 0.88
N GLU A 36 -9.46 13.24 0.74
CA GLU A 36 -10.74 13.58 0.11
C GLU A 36 -10.81 13.11 -1.35
N LYS A 37 -9.72 13.28 -2.11
CA LYS A 37 -9.61 12.75 -3.48
C LYS A 37 -9.72 11.22 -3.51
N TYR A 38 -9.08 10.55 -2.56
CA TYR A 38 -9.16 9.09 -2.39
C TYR A 38 -10.61 8.66 -2.16
N VAL A 39 -11.33 9.30 -1.24
CA VAL A 39 -12.73 8.98 -0.92
C VAL A 39 -13.62 9.16 -2.16
N LYS A 40 -13.45 10.27 -2.89
CA LYS A 40 -14.21 10.54 -4.13
C LYS A 40 -13.92 9.51 -5.21
N ALA A 41 -12.64 9.18 -5.42
CA ALA A 41 -12.23 8.20 -6.42
C ALA A 41 -12.78 6.81 -6.09
N LYS A 42 -12.78 6.42 -4.83
CA LYS A 42 -13.32 5.14 -4.36
C LYS A 42 -14.81 5.01 -4.65
N LYS A 43 -15.56 6.09 -4.53
CA LYS A 43 -17.00 6.12 -4.88
C LYS A 43 -17.25 6.10 -6.38
N LYS A 44 -16.38 6.76 -7.16
CA LYS A 44 -16.53 6.93 -8.61
C LYS A 44 -16.12 5.70 -9.40
N TYR A 45 -14.99 5.08 -9.05
CA TYR A 45 -14.36 3.99 -9.80
C TYR A 45 -14.55 2.66 -9.06
N LYS A 46 -15.74 2.08 -9.15
CA LYS A 46 -16.11 0.87 -8.40
C LYS A 46 -15.47 -0.41 -8.93
N ASN A 47 -14.96 -0.40 -10.16
CA ASN A 47 -14.32 -1.56 -10.79
C ASN A 47 -12.84 -1.69 -10.47
N ILE A 48 -12.25 -0.74 -9.77
CA ILE A 48 -10.87 -0.79 -9.32
C ILE A 48 -10.80 -0.74 -7.80
N GLU A 49 -9.76 -1.34 -7.25
CA GLU A 49 -9.47 -1.24 -5.82
C GLU A 49 -8.38 -0.20 -5.59
N ILE A 50 -8.71 0.85 -4.82
CA ILE A 50 -7.75 1.91 -4.49
C ILE A 50 -7.17 1.59 -3.12
N ILE A 51 -5.86 1.46 -3.05
CA ILE A 51 -5.12 0.98 -1.89
C ILE A 51 -4.29 2.13 -1.32
N PRO A 52 -4.71 2.70 -0.18
CA PRO A 52 -4.01 3.84 0.39
C PRO A 52 -2.83 3.43 1.27
N SER A 53 -1.83 4.29 1.31
CA SER A 53 -0.77 4.30 2.31
C SER A 53 -0.62 5.71 2.87
N ASN A 54 -0.40 5.83 4.16
CA ASN A 54 -0.25 7.11 4.84
C ASN A 54 0.99 7.06 5.75
N PRO A 55 2.01 7.87 5.50
CA PRO A 55 2.08 8.87 4.42
C PRO A 55 2.31 8.31 3.02
N CYS A 56 3.06 7.21 2.84
CA CYS A 56 3.45 6.74 1.51
C CYS A 56 3.69 5.22 1.48
N PHE A 57 3.84 4.69 0.27
CA PHE A 57 4.03 3.25 0.02
C PHE A 57 5.21 2.64 0.80
N GLU A 58 6.28 3.41 1.04
CA GLU A 58 7.46 2.92 1.74
C GLU A 58 7.15 2.46 3.18
N ILE A 59 6.02 2.87 3.77
CA ILE A 59 5.55 2.31 5.04
C ILE A 59 5.37 0.79 4.92
N TRP A 60 4.83 0.32 3.80
CA TRP A 60 4.71 -1.12 3.54
C TRP A 60 6.09 -1.79 3.52
N LEU A 61 7.05 -1.19 2.83
CA LEU A 61 8.40 -1.75 2.73
C LEU A 61 9.09 -1.83 4.11
N LEU A 62 8.85 -0.85 4.98
CA LEU A 62 9.41 -0.86 6.33
C LEU A 62 8.92 -2.05 7.15
N TYR A 63 7.71 -2.55 6.91
CA TYR A 63 7.17 -3.70 7.63
C TYR A 63 7.91 -5.01 7.37
N TYR A 64 8.72 -5.09 6.33
CA TYR A 64 9.65 -6.21 6.15
C TYR A 64 10.81 -6.19 7.14
N PHE A 65 11.14 -5.02 7.69
CA PHE A 65 12.31 -4.79 8.54
C PHE A 65 11.96 -4.51 10.00
N THR A 66 10.75 -4.09 10.30
CA THR A 66 10.35 -3.71 11.66
C THR A 66 8.86 -3.95 11.90
N GLU A 67 8.51 -4.35 13.12
CA GLU A 67 7.11 -4.54 13.55
C GLU A 67 6.38 -3.21 13.75
N ALA A 68 7.10 -2.15 14.09
CA ALA A 68 6.51 -0.87 14.49
C ALA A 68 7.33 0.30 13.94
N PRO A 69 7.10 0.67 12.68
CA PRO A 69 7.67 1.91 12.16
C PRO A 69 7.24 3.08 13.03
N LYS A 70 8.15 4.01 13.28
CA LYS A 70 7.85 5.20 14.07
C LYS A 70 6.85 6.10 13.36
N VAL A 71 6.06 6.82 14.13
CA VAL A 71 5.25 7.91 13.58
C VAL A 71 6.19 8.92 12.91
N VAL A 72 5.83 9.29 11.69
CA VAL A 72 6.63 10.21 10.88
C VAL A 72 5.81 11.43 10.46
N HIS A 73 6.47 12.55 10.22
CA HIS A 73 5.80 13.81 9.91
C HIS A 73 5.78 14.12 8.41
N SER A 74 6.35 13.26 7.58
CA SER A 74 6.35 13.44 6.12
C SER A 74 6.73 12.16 5.39
N SER A 75 6.36 12.05 4.12
CA SER A 75 6.81 10.97 3.24
C SER A 75 8.33 10.94 3.10
N GLN A 76 8.97 12.10 3.12
CA GLN A 76 10.43 12.19 3.04
C GLN A 76 11.10 11.48 4.22
N ARG A 77 10.55 11.61 5.42
CA ARG A 77 11.08 10.93 6.62
C ARG A 77 10.97 9.41 6.51
N VAL A 78 9.89 8.90 5.91
CA VAL A 78 9.74 7.46 5.65
C VAL A 78 10.84 6.96 4.72
N LYS A 79 11.11 7.70 3.66
CA LYS A 79 12.16 7.36 2.68
C LYS A 79 13.55 7.37 3.33
N GLU A 80 13.80 8.32 4.23
CA GLU A 80 15.03 8.36 5.01
C GLU A 80 15.18 7.12 5.91
N GLU A 81 14.09 6.66 6.53
CA GLU A 81 14.09 5.42 7.31
C GLU A 81 14.37 4.18 6.41
N MET A 82 13.82 4.16 5.19
CA MET A 82 14.15 3.11 4.23
C MET A 82 15.63 3.07 3.87
N VAL A 83 16.25 4.23 3.67
CA VAL A 83 17.71 4.32 3.39
C VAL A 83 18.52 3.75 4.56
N LYS A 84 18.07 3.96 5.81
CA LYS A 84 18.74 3.37 6.98
C LYS A 84 18.64 1.85 7.00
N LYS A 85 17.50 1.30 6.56
CA LYS A 85 17.28 -0.15 6.51
C LYS A 85 17.95 -0.80 5.31
N LEU A 86 17.97 -0.11 4.18
CA LEU A 86 18.55 -0.58 2.93
C LEU A 86 19.37 0.56 2.30
N PRO A 87 20.67 0.66 2.64
CA PRO A 87 21.54 1.68 2.04
C PRO A 87 21.53 1.58 0.52
N GLY A 88 21.42 2.72 -0.15
CA GLY A 88 21.28 2.79 -1.60
C GLY A 88 19.84 2.68 -2.11
N TYR A 89 18.84 2.62 -1.21
CA TYR A 89 17.43 2.58 -1.61
C TYR A 89 17.06 3.73 -2.55
N THR A 90 16.32 3.40 -3.62
CA THR A 90 15.67 4.34 -4.53
C THR A 90 14.24 3.88 -4.79
N GLU A 91 13.36 4.80 -5.19
CA GLU A 91 11.94 4.48 -5.46
C GLU A 91 11.74 3.47 -6.60
N SER A 92 12.70 3.37 -7.51
CA SER A 92 12.66 2.42 -8.63
C SER A 92 13.24 1.05 -8.28
N MET A 93 13.76 0.87 -7.07
CA MET A 93 14.40 -0.38 -6.65
C MET A 93 13.37 -1.47 -6.38
N ASP A 94 13.65 -2.68 -6.87
CA ASP A 94 12.94 -3.88 -6.41
C ASP A 94 13.54 -4.32 -5.06
N VAL A 95 12.95 -3.79 -3.98
CA VAL A 95 13.43 -4.02 -2.61
C VAL A 95 13.38 -5.50 -2.24
N VAL A 96 12.34 -6.22 -2.66
CA VAL A 96 12.20 -7.65 -2.36
C VAL A 96 13.35 -8.44 -2.96
N ASP A 97 13.69 -8.15 -4.21
CA ASP A 97 14.79 -8.84 -4.88
C ASP A 97 16.16 -8.46 -4.30
N VAL A 98 16.42 -7.16 -4.16
CA VAL A 98 17.72 -6.65 -3.69
C VAL A 98 18.03 -7.11 -2.27
N ALA A 99 17.04 -7.08 -1.37
CA ALA A 99 17.20 -7.49 0.03
C ALA A 99 16.89 -8.97 0.29
N LYS A 100 16.55 -9.74 -0.76
CA LYS A 100 16.21 -11.18 -0.65
C LYS A 100 15.08 -11.45 0.34
N LEU A 101 13.98 -10.75 0.20
CA LEU A 101 12.83 -10.77 1.12
C LEU A 101 11.70 -11.71 0.67
N TYR A 102 11.95 -12.64 -0.25
CA TYR A 102 10.92 -13.51 -0.84
C TYR A 102 10.16 -14.36 0.18
N ASP A 103 10.77 -14.68 1.30
CA ASP A 103 10.18 -15.46 2.38
C ASP A 103 9.62 -14.58 3.52
N LYS A 104 9.63 -13.25 3.36
CA LYS A 104 9.24 -12.29 4.39
C LYS A 104 7.87 -11.64 4.18
N HIS A 105 7.15 -11.97 3.11
CA HIS A 105 5.85 -11.36 2.83
C HIS A 105 4.85 -11.49 4.00
N TRP A 106 4.78 -12.67 4.62
CA TRP A 106 3.88 -12.90 5.74
C TRP A 106 4.23 -12.11 6.99
N ILE A 107 5.52 -11.79 7.17
CA ILE A 107 5.98 -10.93 8.28
C ILE A 107 5.47 -9.51 8.05
N ALA A 108 5.63 -8.96 6.84
CA ALA A 108 5.15 -7.63 6.49
C ALA A 108 3.61 -7.54 6.60
N ILE A 109 2.90 -8.55 6.12
CA ILE A 109 1.43 -8.64 6.25
C ILE A 109 1.03 -8.57 7.72
N LYS A 110 1.58 -9.44 8.55
CA LYS A 110 1.27 -9.50 9.98
C LYS A 110 1.57 -8.16 10.66
N ASN A 111 2.72 -7.58 10.42
CA ASN A 111 3.14 -6.33 11.05
C ASN A 111 2.20 -5.18 10.68
N SER A 112 1.86 -5.02 9.40
CA SER A 112 0.98 -3.95 8.94
C SER A 112 -0.45 -4.12 9.46
N GLU A 113 -1.00 -5.32 9.41
CA GLU A 113 -2.35 -5.60 9.89
C GLU A 113 -2.45 -5.41 11.41
N THR A 114 -1.44 -5.84 12.16
CA THR A 114 -1.39 -5.64 13.61
C THR A 114 -1.37 -4.15 13.96
N LYS A 115 -0.56 -3.37 13.26
CA LYS A 115 -0.50 -1.91 13.48
C LYS A 115 -1.83 -1.26 13.14
N ASN A 116 -2.42 -1.60 11.98
CA ASN A 116 -3.70 -1.04 11.56
C ASN A 116 -4.82 -1.34 12.56
N SER A 117 -4.82 -2.54 13.14
CA SER A 117 -5.85 -2.96 14.11
C SER A 117 -5.83 -2.17 15.42
N ARG A 118 -4.75 -1.46 15.71
CA ARG A 118 -4.61 -0.66 16.93
C ARG A 118 -5.26 0.73 16.83
N TYR A 119 -5.62 1.16 15.62
CA TYR A 119 -6.29 2.44 15.44
C TYR A 119 -7.79 2.30 15.73
N ALA A 120 -8.38 3.31 16.37
CA ALA A 120 -9.81 3.39 16.59
C ALA A 120 -10.53 3.51 15.23
N GLU A 121 -11.65 2.81 15.04
CA GLU A 121 -12.40 2.80 13.78
C GLU A 121 -12.85 4.19 13.35
N GLU A 122 -13.31 5.01 14.32
CA GLU A 122 -13.78 6.38 14.09
C GLU A 122 -12.65 7.38 13.82
N LEU A 123 -11.37 6.97 13.98
CA LEU A 123 -10.25 7.87 13.74
C LEU A 123 -10.15 8.21 12.25
N ASN A 124 -10.01 9.51 11.94
CA ASN A 124 -9.75 9.96 10.58
C ASN A 124 -8.52 9.25 10.02
N MET A 125 -8.62 8.74 8.78
CA MET A 125 -7.52 7.99 8.15
C MET A 125 -6.21 8.79 8.11
N ILE A 126 -6.28 10.13 7.92
CA ILE A 126 -5.08 10.98 7.91
C ILE A 126 -4.36 10.97 9.27
N SER A 127 -5.09 10.71 10.36
CA SER A 127 -4.52 10.55 11.70
C SER A 127 -3.96 9.16 11.96
N LYS A 128 -4.24 8.19 11.10
CA LYS A 128 -3.64 6.85 11.15
C LYS A 128 -2.26 6.90 10.50
N ASN A 129 -1.25 7.02 11.32
CA ASN A 129 0.14 7.21 10.86
C ASN A 129 1.10 6.39 11.75
N PRO A 130 1.80 5.39 11.21
CA PRO A 130 1.74 4.90 9.82
C PRO A 130 0.52 4.00 9.55
N TYR A 131 0.05 4.00 8.31
CA TYR A 131 -1.06 3.16 7.87
C TYR A 131 -0.85 2.71 6.43
N THR A 132 -1.15 1.46 6.11
CA THR A 132 -1.14 0.97 4.73
C THR A 132 -2.09 -0.22 4.56
N GLU A 133 -2.77 -0.29 3.40
CA GLU A 133 -3.60 -1.43 3.03
C GLU A 133 -2.94 -2.32 1.96
N VAL A 134 -1.65 -2.15 1.71
CA VAL A 134 -0.92 -2.95 0.70
C VAL A 134 -0.96 -4.45 1.01
N ALA A 135 -1.06 -4.85 2.27
CA ALA A 135 -1.22 -6.25 2.66
C ALA A 135 -2.39 -6.93 1.93
N THR A 136 -3.48 -6.21 1.67
CA THR A 136 -4.63 -6.74 0.92
C THR A 136 -4.23 -7.23 -0.47
N VAL A 137 -3.42 -6.45 -1.19
CA VAL A 137 -2.92 -6.80 -2.52
C VAL A 137 -1.99 -8.01 -2.46
N VAL A 138 -1.02 -7.96 -1.54
CA VAL A 138 0.00 -9.03 -1.41
C VAL A 138 -0.65 -10.36 -1.02
N LYS A 139 -1.60 -10.35 -0.09
CA LYS A 139 -2.36 -11.55 0.29
C LYS A 139 -3.09 -12.16 -0.90
N GLU A 140 -3.74 -11.35 -1.73
CA GLU A 140 -4.45 -11.82 -2.92
C GLU A 140 -3.48 -12.41 -3.94
N LEU A 141 -2.34 -11.78 -4.18
CA LEU A 141 -1.31 -12.29 -5.09
C LEU A 141 -0.76 -13.63 -4.60
N LEU A 142 -0.47 -13.75 -3.31
CA LEU A 142 0.03 -15.01 -2.73
C LEU A 142 -1.03 -16.11 -2.82
N ARG A 143 -2.30 -15.79 -2.59
CA ARG A 143 -3.39 -16.75 -2.74
C ARG A 143 -3.46 -17.29 -4.17
N ARG A 144 -3.41 -16.41 -5.18
CA ARG A 144 -3.45 -16.81 -6.59
C ARG A 144 -2.25 -17.66 -7.00
N LEU A 145 -1.06 -17.36 -6.49
CA LEU A 145 0.14 -18.16 -6.75
C LEU A 145 0.00 -19.58 -6.19
N ASN A 146 -0.62 -19.74 -5.02
CA ASN A 146 -0.79 -21.05 -4.39
C ASN A 146 -1.89 -21.90 -5.03
N GLU A 147 -2.82 -21.28 -5.77
CA GLU A 147 -3.91 -21.97 -6.49
C GLU A 147 -3.53 -22.40 -7.91
N SER A 148 -2.40 -21.90 -8.42
CA SER A 148 -1.96 -22.19 -9.80
C SER A 148 -1.10 -23.44 -9.92
#